data_0ff4b1cb88735361679c8dc30f1087fc
#
_entry.id   0ff4b1cb88735361679c8dc30f1087fc
#
_cell.length_a   1.000
_cell.length_b   1.000
_cell.length_c   1.000
_cell.angle_alpha   90.00
_cell.angle_beta   90.00
_cell.angle_gamma   90.00
#
_symmetry.space_group_name_H-M   'P 1'
#
loop_
_entity.id
_entity.type
_entity.pdbx_description
1 polymer ?
#
loop_
_entity_poly.entity_id
_entity_poly.type
_entity_poly.pdbx_seq_one_letter_code
_entity_poly.pdbx_strand_id
1 'polypeptide(L)'
;MAEFKRLLAQLCCDEKQEEELLSYASACGNDGADGLVLIDNAKTDEEHEFHIGLIRKMARAIDIPIFAGGRVKRLEDVKKYLYAGAKGVFLDVSVEENVDMIKEAADRFGSEKIFIRLNDAAQTKRIPEYAQLGASMAFLGEEVLPEAAEVIRTMEEQMHYYVMSSSGETEALAKELK
;
A
#
# COMPACT_ATOMS: atom_id res chain seq x y z
N MET A 1 -13.64 20.12 -9.22
CA MET A 1 -14.23 18.83 -8.78
C MET A 1 -13.78 18.56 -7.34
N ALA A 2 -14.69 18.16 -6.50
CA ALA A 2 -14.31 17.74 -5.15
C ALA A 2 -13.44 16.49 -5.25
N GLU A 3 -12.18 16.56 -4.83
CA GLU A 3 -11.35 15.38 -4.67
C GLU A 3 -11.96 14.54 -3.57
N PHE A 4 -12.39 13.33 -3.90
CA PHE A 4 -12.85 12.37 -2.91
C PHE A 4 -11.63 11.88 -2.13
N LYS A 5 -11.47 12.36 -0.91
CA LYS A 5 -10.47 11.82 0.00
C LYS A 5 -10.93 10.46 0.48
N ARG A 6 -10.04 9.47 0.36
CA ARG A 6 -10.27 8.12 0.87
C ARG A 6 -9.46 7.91 2.12
N LEU A 7 -10.05 7.27 3.11
CA LEU A 7 -9.40 6.86 4.34
C LEU A 7 -9.00 5.39 4.24
N LEU A 8 -7.70 5.13 4.29
CA LEU A 8 -7.18 3.76 4.35
C LEU A 8 -6.69 3.47 5.78
N ALA A 9 -7.20 2.38 6.36
CA ALA A 9 -6.70 1.87 7.62
C ALA A 9 -5.43 1.04 7.39
N GLN A 10 -4.44 1.17 8.27
CA GLN A 10 -3.19 0.41 8.20
C GLN A 10 -3.15 -0.66 9.27
N LEU A 11 -2.65 -1.84 8.90
CA LEU A 11 -2.51 -3.00 9.76
C LEU A 11 -1.19 -3.71 9.52
N CYS A 12 -0.43 -3.96 10.59
CA CYS A 12 0.78 -4.80 10.56
C CYS A 12 0.46 -6.21 11.04
N CYS A 13 0.95 -7.22 10.32
CA CYS A 13 0.60 -8.62 10.59
C CYS A 13 1.30 -9.23 11.80
N ASP A 14 2.43 -8.69 12.21
CA ASP A 14 3.30 -9.26 13.25
C ASP A 14 2.93 -8.87 14.69
N GLU A 15 2.00 -7.94 14.88
CA GLU A 15 1.73 -7.35 16.19
C GLU A 15 0.57 -7.98 16.94
N LYS A 16 -0.26 -8.80 16.29
CA LYS A 16 -1.52 -9.29 16.86
C LYS A 16 -1.84 -10.73 16.47
N GLN A 17 -2.68 -11.37 17.27
CA GLN A 17 -3.22 -12.69 16.94
C GLN A 17 -4.25 -12.60 15.79
N GLU A 18 -4.42 -13.67 15.05
CA GLU A 18 -5.31 -13.73 13.88
C GLU A 18 -6.72 -13.20 14.16
N GLU A 19 -7.33 -13.60 15.29
CA GLU A 19 -8.68 -13.17 15.67
C GLU A 19 -8.76 -11.65 15.90
N GLU A 20 -7.74 -11.07 16.52
CA GLU A 20 -7.65 -9.62 16.73
C GLU A 20 -7.50 -8.86 15.42
N LEU A 21 -6.71 -9.40 14.48
CA LEU A 21 -6.51 -8.80 13.16
C LEU A 21 -7.80 -8.83 12.33
N LEU A 22 -8.53 -9.94 12.35
CA LEU A 22 -9.82 -10.06 11.66
C LEU A 22 -10.88 -9.14 12.27
N SER A 23 -10.93 -9.06 13.61
CA SER A 23 -11.84 -8.16 14.33
C SER A 23 -11.54 -6.69 14.01
N TYR A 24 -10.26 -6.30 14.00
CA TYR A 24 -9.83 -4.95 13.65
C TYR A 24 -10.18 -4.59 12.20
N ALA A 25 -9.91 -5.50 11.26
CA ALA A 25 -10.25 -5.29 9.86
C ALA A 25 -11.75 -5.07 9.64
N SER A 26 -12.60 -5.86 10.35
CA SER A 26 -14.05 -5.71 10.32
C SER A 26 -14.49 -4.38 10.93
N ALA A 27 -13.90 -3.97 12.05
CA ALA A 27 -14.18 -2.68 12.68
C ALA A 27 -13.83 -1.51 11.77
N CYS A 28 -12.67 -1.54 11.10
CA CYS A 28 -12.27 -0.51 10.14
C CYS A 28 -13.31 -0.34 9.02
N GLY A 29 -13.83 -1.42 8.47
CA GLY A 29 -14.89 -1.37 7.45
C GLY A 29 -16.18 -0.77 7.99
N ASN A 30 -16.60 -1.17 9.20
CA ASN A 30 -17.80 -0.65 9.85
C ASN A 30 -17.68 0.83 10.23
N ASP A 31 -16.48 1.29 10.57
CA ASP A 31 -16.18 2.68 10.95
C ASP A 31 -15.97 3.60 9.74
N GLY A 32 -16.15 3.09 8.52
CA GLY A 32 -16.15 3.86 7.30
C GLY A 32 -14.79 4.01 6.61
N ALA A 33 -13.84 3.13 6.88
CA ALA A 33 -12.61 3.08 6.08
C ALA A 33 -12.92 2.66 4.63
N ASP A 34 -12.25 3.30 3.68
CA ASP A 34 -12.41 3.02 2.23
C ASP A 34 -11.54 1.83 1.77
N GLY A 35 -10.62 1.39 2.59
CA GLY A 35 -9.73 0.27 2.33
C GLY A 35 -8.80 -0.05 3.48
N LEU A 36 -8.14 -1.20 3.39
CA LEU A 36 -7.18 -1.69 4.37
C LEU A 36 -5.82 -1.87 3.71
N VAL A 37 -4.79 -1.23 4.25
CA VAL A 37 -3.39 -1.45 3.87
C VAL A 37 -2.77 -2.42 4.86
N LEU A 38 -2.42 -3.61 4.38
CA LEU A 38 -1.87 -4.68 5.19
C LEU A 38 -0.37 -4.81 4.95
N ILE A 39 0.42 -4.59 5.99
CA ILE A 39 1.88 -4.64 5.95
C ILE A 39 2.34 -6.02 6.45
N ASP A 40 2.95 -6.78 5.54
CA ASP A 40 3.55 -8.06 5.83
C ASP A 40 5.00 -7.86 6.30
N ASN A 41 5.23 -7.97 7.59
CA ASN A 41 6.56 -7.87 8.22
C ASN A 41 7.19 -9.25 8.48
N ALA A 42 6.73 -10.30 7.79
CA ALA A 42 7.23 -11.65 7.97
C ALA A 42 8.76 -11.74 7.80
N LYS A 43 9.41 -12.42 8.73
CA LYS A 43 10.86 -12.64 8.71
C LYS A 43 11.22 -13.98 8.07
N THR A 44 10.32 -14.94 8.14
CA THR A 44 10.48 -16.27 7.56
C THR A 44 9.47 -16.55 6.45
N ASP A 45 9.69 -17.57 5.66
CA ASP A 45 8.76 -17.98 4.62
C ASP A 45 7.48 -18.59 5.21
N GLU A 46 7.58 -19.26 6.36
CA GLU A 46 6.41 -19.78 7.09
C GLU A 46 5.51 -18.64 7.59
N GLU A 47 6.08 -17.58 8.16
CA GLU A 47 5.33 -16.40 8.57
C GLU A 47 4.66 -15.73 7.38
N HIS A 48 5.37 -15.60 6.26
CA HIS A 48 4.80 -15.04 5.02
C HIS A 48 3.60 -15.86 4.52
N GLU A 49 3.71 -17.19 4.46
CA GLU A 49 2.59 -18.04 4.07
C GLU A 49 1.40 -17.92 5.04
N PHE A 50 1.67 -17.77 6.34
CA PHE A 50 0.63 -17.50 7.32
C PHE A 50 -0.07 -16.15 7.03
N HIS A 51 0.69 -15.09 6.73
CA HIS A 51 0.12 -13.78 6.38
C HIS A 51 -0.68 -13.82 5.08
N ILE A 52 -0.25 -14.58 4.08
CA ILE A 52 -1.02 -14.83 2.85
C ILE A 52 -2.36 -15.52 3.18
N GLY A 53 -2.36 -16.50 4.09
CA GLY A 53 -3.57 -17.14 4.60
C GLY A 53 -4.51 -16.17 5.30
N LEU A 54 -3.96 -15.27 6.11
CA LEU A 54 -4.69 -14.21 6.82
C LEU A 54 -5.38 -13.23 5.84
N ILE A 55 -4.66 -12.78 4.81
CA ILE A 55 -5.22 -11.92 3.75
C ILE A 55 -6.43 -12.61 3.11
N ARG A 56 -6.32 -13.90 2.82
CA ARG A 56 -7.41 -14.67 2.22
C ARG A 56 -8.65 -14.74 3.12
N LYS A 57 -8.46 -14.89 4.43
CA LYS A 57 -9.55 -14.86 5.41
C LYS A 57 -10.18 -13.48 5.49
N MET A 58 -9.36 -12.42 5.58
CA MET A 58 -9.84 -11.03 5.61
C MET A 58 -10.62 -10.68 4.35
N ALA A 59 -10.12 -11.03 3.17
CA ALA A 59 -10.77 -10.73 1.89
C ALA A 59 -12.16 -11.37 1.74
N ARG A 60 -12.43 -12.42 2.52
CA ARG A 60 -13.77 -13.07 2.57
C ARG A 60 -14.67 -12.48 3.66
N ALA A 61 -14.09 -11.86 4.66
CA ALA A 61 -14.80 -11.40 5.86
C ALA A 61 -15.18 -9.91 5.80
N ILE A 62 -14.50 -9.11 4.97
CA ILE A 62 -14.72 -7.66 4.88
C ILE A 62 -15.07 -7.25 3.44
N ASP A 63 -15.85 -6.18 3.31
CA ASP A 63 -16.29 -5.66 2.01
C ASP A 63 -15.39 -4.56 1.45
N ILE A 64 -14.46 -4.01 2.27
CA ILE A 64 -13.51 -3.01 1.81
C ILE A 64 -12.29 -3.64 1.14
N PRO A 65 -11.68 -2.98 0.13
CA PRO A 65 -10.52 -3.53 -0.57
C PRO A 65 -9.29 -3.63 0.35
N ILE A 66 -8.50 -4.67 0.16
CA ILE A 66 -7.23 -4.90 0.83
C ILE A 66 -6.10 -4.61 -0.15
N PHE A 67 -5.13 -3.80 0.30
CA PHE A 67 -3.87 -3.56 -0.39
C PHE A 67 -2.76 -4.15 0.49
N ALA A 68 -1.91 -5.00 -0.06
CA ALA A 68 -0.94 -5.74 0.73
C ALA A 68 0.48 -5.61 0.16
N GLY A 69 1.48 -5.76 1.01
CA GLY A 69 2.88 -5.74 0.62
C GLY A 69 3.80 -5.72 1.83
N GLY A 70 5.05 -5.37 1.61
CA GLY A 70 6.08 -5.29 2.65
C GLY A 70 7.12 -6.40 2.55
N ARG A 71 6.74 -7.59 2.11
CA ARG A 71 7.67 -8.71 1.89
C ARG A 71 7.60 -9.21 0.44
N VAL A 72 7.90 -8.33 -0.49
CA VAL A 72 8.05 -8.70 -1.90
C VAL A 72 9.54 -8.84 -2.21
N LYS A 73 9.97 -10.03 -2.59
CA LYS A 73 11.34 -10.35 -3.01
C LYS A 73 11.40 -10.78 -4.47
N ARG A 74 10.30 -11.26 -5.01
CA ARG A 74 10.18 -11.78 -6.37
C ARG A 74 8.75 -11.65 -6.88
N LEU A 75 8.58 -11.76 -8.17
CA LEU A 75 7.29 -11.63 -8.84
C LEU A 75 6.23 -12.63 -8.35
N GLU A 76 6.67 -13.80 -7.90
CA GLU A 76 5.77 -14.80 -7.32
C GLU A 76 5.11 -14.33 -6.01
N ASP A 77 5.79 -13.49 -5.22
CA ASP A 77 5.20 -12.92 -4.01
C ASP A 77 4.07 -11.93 -4.36
N VAL A 78 4.24 -11.13 -5.41
CA VAL A 78 3.16 -10.27 -5.94
C VAL A 78 1.94 -11.11 -6.31
N LYS A 79 2.14 -12.20 -7.04
CA LYS A 79 1.07 -13.13 -7.41
C LYS A 79 0.36 -13.71 -6.20
N LYS A 80 1.09 -14.13 -5.16
CA LYS A 80 0.51 -14.68 -3.93
C LYS A 80 -0.44 -13.71 -3.24
N TYR A 81 -0.05 -12.45 -3.08
CA TYR A 81 -0.91 -11.41 -2.50
C TYR A 81 -2.20 -11.22 -3.32
N LEU A 82 -2.08 -11.10 -4.64
CA LEU A 82 -3.23 -10.91 -5.52
C LEU A 82 -4.18 -12.11 -5.48
N TYR A 83 -3.66 -13.33 -5.50
CA TYR A 83 -4.46 -14.56 -5.46
C TYR A 83 -5.07 -14.82 -4.07
N ALA A 84 -4.49 -14.25 -3.01
CA ALA A 84 -5.09 -14.27 -1.68
C ALA A 84 -6.31 -13.33 -1.57
N GLY A 85 -6.47 -12.40 -2.51
CA GLY A 85 -7.60 -11.48 -2.56
C GLY A 85 -7.25 -10.01 -2.40
N ALA A 86 -5.97 -9.66 -2.32
CA ALA A 86 -5.55 -8.26 -2.37
C ALA A 86 -5.94 -7.63 -3.71
N LYS A 87 -6.44 -6.40 -3.67
CA LYS A 87 -6.79 -5.62 -4.87
C LYS A 87 -5.58 -4.93 -5.49
N GLY A 88 -4.53 -4.75 -4.72
CA GLY A 88 -3.26 -4.21 -5.17
C GLY A 88 -2.13 -4.62 -4.25
N VAL A 89 -0.92 -4.58 -4.80
CA VAL A 89 0.32 -4.92 -4.08
C VAL A 89 1.26 -3.75 -4.13
N PHE A 90 1.78 -3.34 -2.97
CA PHE A 90 2.78 -2.29 -2.91
C PHE A 90 4.20 -2.87 -2.78
N LEU A 91 5.11 -2.24 -3.52
CA LEU A 91 6.54 -2.50 -3.52
C LEU A 91 7.26 -1.41 -2.74
N ASP A 92 8.15 -1.79 -1.85
CA ASP A 92 9.00 -0.84 -1.12
C ASP A 92 10.15 -0.42 -2.04
N VAL A 93 10.12 0.82 -2.52
CA VAL A 93 11.11 1.34 -3.46
C VAL A 93 12.43 1.76 -2.82
N SER A 94 12.59 1.59 -1.50
CA SER A 94 13.90 1.67 -0.86
C SER A 94 14.79 0.47 -1.21
N VAL A 95 14.18 -0.60 -1.73
CA VAL A 95 14.85 -1.81 -2.23
C VAL A 95 14.91 -1.75 -3.76
N GLU A 96 16.11 -1.59 -4.33
CA GLU A 96 16.28 -1.38 -5.78
C GLU A 96 15.75 -2.55 -6.62
N GLU A 97 15.87 -3.77 -6.13
CA GLU A 97 15.30 -4.96 -6.79
C GLU A 97 13.78 -4.88 -6.95
N ASN A 98 13.10 -4.17 -6.04
CA ASN A 98 11.67 -3.92 -6.16
C ASN A 98 11.38 -2.89 -7.26
N VAL A 99 12.24 -1.89 -7.45
CA VAL A 99 12.10 -0.91 -8.54
C VAL A 99 12.20 -1.61 -9.89
N ASP A 100 13.21 -2.47 -10.06
CA ASP A 100 13.40 -3.26 -11.28
C ASP A 100 12.18 -4.15 -11.60
N MET A 101 11.48 -4.59 -10.56
CA MET A 101 10.31 -5.47 -10.67
C MET A 101 9.02 -4.72 -11.06
N ILE A 102 8.92 -3.40 -10.86
CA ILE A 102 7.68 -2.64 -11.08
C ILE A 102 7.13 -2.90 -12.50
N LYS A 103 7.98 -2.75 -13.50
CA LYS A 103 7.56 -2.90 -14.90
C LYS A 103 7.06 -4.29 -15.21
N GLU A 104 7.79 -5.32 -14.81
CA GLU A 104 7.40 -6.70 -15.06
C GLU A 104 6.09 -7.06 -14.34
N ALA A 105 5.93 -6.59 -13.10
CA ALA A 105 4.71 -6.79 -12.33
C ALA A 105 3.52 -6.07 -12.97
N ALA A 106 3.70 -4.82 -13.43
CA ALA A 106 2.67 -4.04 -14.10
C ALA A 106 2.25 -4.68 -15.44
N ASP A 107 3.22 -5.12 -16.25
CA ASP A 107 2.95 -5.79 -17.53
C ASP A 107 2.22 -7.13 -17.33
N ARG A 108 2.51 -7.85 -16.26
CA ARG A 108 1.94 -9.18 -16.00
C ARG A 108 0.61 -9.17 -15.28
N PHE A 109 0.41 -8.27 -14.33
CA PHE A 109 -0.78 -8.27 -13.45
C PHE A 109 -1.71 -7.08 -13.68
N GLY A 110 -1.26 -6.06 -14.40
CA GLY A 110 -1.96 -4.80 -14.63
C GLY A 110 -1.41 -3.68 -13.75
N SER A 111 -1.13 -2.52 -14.34
CA SER A 111 -0.62 -1.34 -13.64
C SER A 111 -1.55 -0.90 -12.49
N GLU A 112 -2.86 -1.03 -12.65
CA GLU A 112 -3.86 -0.69 -11.64
C GLU A 112 -3.75 -1.49 -10.33
N LYS A 113 -2.93 -2.54 -10.31
CA LYS A 113 -2.69 -3.40 -9.15
C LYS A 113 -1.31 -3.22 -8.53
N ILE A 114 -0.44 -2.43 -9.16
CA ILE A 114 0.94 -2.26 -8.70
C ILE A 114 1.11 -0.88 -8.13
N PHE A 115 1.46 -0.83 -6.85
CA PHE A 115 1.65 0.36 -6.04
C PHE A 115 3.06 0.41 -5.50
N ILE A 116 3.48 1.59 -5.05
CA ILE A 116 4.77 1.78 -4.40
C ILE A 116 4.59 2.35 -2.99
N ARG A 117 5.56 2.10 -2.13
CA ARG A 117 5.66 2.71 -0.81
C ARG A 117 6.93 3.51 -0.72
N LEU A 118 6.80 4.79 -0.35
CA LEU A 118 7.90 5.72 -0.14
C LEU A 118 7.97 6.14 1.33
N ASN A 119 9.09 5.84 1.96
CA ASN A 119 9.42 6.27 3.33
C ASN A 119 10.76 7.00 3.38
N ASP A 120 11.44 7.20 2.25
CA ASP A 120 12.73 7.86 2.15
C ASP A 120 12.63 9.05 1.18
N ALA A 121 12.99 10.24 1.65
CA ALA A 121 13.01 11.48 0.88
C ALA A 121 13.90 11.38 -0.38
N ALA A 122 14.96 10.58 -0.36
CA ALA A 122 15.82 10.36 -1.51
C ALA A 122 15.08 9.72 -2.70
N GLN A 123 14.03 8.95 -2.42
CA GLN A 123 13.24 8.26 -3.44
C GLN A 123 12.17 9.15 -4.08
N THR A 124 11.83 10.29 -3.46
CA THR A 124 10.76 11.18 -3.96
C THR A 124 11.05 11.72 -5.34
N LYS A 125 12.30 12.03 -5.65
CA LYS A 125 12.71 12.52 -6.97
C LYS A 125 12.52 11.51 -8.10
N ARG A 126 12.41 10.23 -7.77
CA ARG A 126 12.19 9.13 -8.71
C ARG A 126 10.71 8.80 -8.93
N ILE A 127 9.78 9.51 -8.31
CA ILE A 127 8.33 9.28 -8.49
C ILE A 127 7.92 9.25 -9.99
N PRO A 128 8.40 10.17 -10.85
CA PRO A 128 8.09 10.10 -12.29
C PRO A 128 8.59 8.82 -12.95
N GLU A 129 9.76 8.31 -12.56
CA GLU A 129 10.30 7.03 -13.03
C GLU A 129 9.39 5.86 -12.64
N TYR A 130 8.95 5.81 -11.38
CA TYR A 130 8.05 4.76 -10.90
C TYR A 130 6.71 4.76 -11.65
N ALA A 131 6.16 5.94 -11.94
CA ALA A 131 4.96 6.07 -12.75
C ALA A 131 5.17 5.55 -14.18
N GLN A 132 6.29 5.88 -14.81
CA GLN A 132 6.65 5.39 -16.15
C GLN A 132 6.87 3.87 -16.19
N LEU A 133 7.37 3.28 -15.10
CA LEU A 133 7.50 1.84 -14.96
C LEU A 133 6.14 1.13 -14.79
N GLY A 134 5.09 1.86 -14.49
CA GLY A 134 3.73 1.33 -14.41
C GLY A 134 3.14 1.26 -13.00
N ALA A 135 3.76 1.89 -11.99
CA ALA A 135 3.11 2.07 -10.71
C ALA A 135 1.95 3.06 -10.83
N SER A 136 0.76 2.67 -10.37
CA SER A 136 -0.46 3.48 -10.48
C SER A 136 -0.82 4.25 -9.21
N MET A 137 -0.21 3.88 -8.09
CA MET A 137 -0.51 4.45 -6.78
C MET A 137 0.74 4.47 -5.91
N ALA A 138 0.88 5.52 -5.09
CA ALA A 138 1.94 5.61 -4.10
C ALA A 138 1.39 5.80 -2.69
N PHE A 139 1.93 5.03 -1.75
CA PHE A 139 1.76 5.24 -0.32
C PHE A 139 2.96 6.05 0.19
N LEU A 140 2.70 7.25 0.66
CA LEU A 140 3.71 8.20 1.14
C LEU A 140 3.74 8.21 2.66
N GLY A 141 4.90 7.96 3.27
CA GLY A 141 5.11 8.24 4.68
C GLY A 141 5.00 9.75 4.97
N GLU A 142 4.61 10.12 6.18
CA GLU A 142 4.50 11.54 6.58
C GLU A 142 5.82 12.29 6.42
N GLU A 143 6.92 11.61 6.70
CA GLU A 143 8.28 12.15 6.65
C GLU A 143 8.75 12.58 5.26
N VAL A 144 8.14 12.05 4.20
CA VAL A 144 8.51 12.38 2.81
C VAL A 144 7.57 13.37 2.14
N LEU A 145 6.50 13.80 2.83
CA LEU A 145 5.45 14.64 2.25
C LEU A 145 5.95 15.97 1.65
N PRO A 146 6.83 16.74 2.30
CA PRO A 146 7.27 18.02 1.75
C PRO A 146 7.94 17.86 0.39
N GLU A 147 8.88 16.93 0.30
CA GLU A 147 9.65 16.66 -0.92
C GLU A 147 8.78 16.00 -1.99
N ALA A 148 7.93 15.06 -1.60
CA ALA A 148 7.01 14.40 -2.52
C ALA A 148 6.00 15.39 -3.12
N ALA A 149 5.44 16.29 -2.32
CA ALA A 149 4.48 17.30 -2.78
C ALA A 149 5.10 18.23 -3.84
N GLU A 150 6.38 18.59 -3.69
CA GLU A 150 7.08 19.42 -4.67
C GLU A 150 7.20 18.69 -6.02
N VAL A 151 7.59 17.41 -6.01
CA VAL A 151 7.70 16.60 -7.23
C VAL A 151 6.34 16.36 -7.87
N ILE A 152 5.32 15.99 -7.08
CA ILE A 152 3.97 15.68 -7.55
C ILE A 152 3.33 16.88 -8.26
N ARG A 153 3.53 18.09 -7.76
CA ARG A 153 3.01 19.32 -8.40
C ARG A 153 3.54 19.56 -9.81
N THR A 154 4.70 18.97 -10.14
CA THR A 154 5.32 19.11 -11.47
C THR A 154 4.91 17.99 -12.42
N MET A 155 4.22 16.95 -11.92
CA MET A 155 3.78 15.83 -12.73
C MET A 155 2.43 16.10 -13.37
N GLU A 156 2.29 15.79 -14.65
CA GLU A 156 0.99 15.64 -15.29
C GLU A 156 0.38 14.32 -14.78
N GLU A 157 -0.84 14.39 -14.24
CA GLU A 157 -1.56 13.32 -13.54
C GLU A 157 -1.34 11.92 -14.12
N GLN A 158 -0.58 11.06 -13.42
CA GLN A 158 -0.38 9.67 -13.82
C GLN A 158 -0.44 8.69 -12.64
N MET A 159 -0.55 9.17 -11.40
CA MET A 159 -0.50 8.32 -10.22
C MET A 159 -1.43 8.85 -9.12
N HIS A 160 -2.05 7.94 -8.38
CA HIS A 160 -2.80 8.27 -7.17
C HIS A 160 -1.87 8.23 -5.95
N TYR A 161 -2.14 9.10 -4.97
CA TYR A 161 -1.30 9.22 -3.77
C TYR A 161 -2.13 9.06 -2.52
N TYR A 162 -1.59 8.32 -1.56
CA TYR A 162 -2.14 8.20 -0.21
C TYR A 162 -1.04 8.48 0.81
N VAL A 163 -1.39 9.27 1.83
CA VAL A 163 -0.50 9.52 2.95
C VAL A 163 -0.72 8.47 4.01
N MET A 164 0.36 7.84 4.46
CA MET A 164 0.34 6.92 5.60
C MET A 164 0.70 7.68 6.86
N SER A 165 -0.24 7.77 7.79
CA SER A 165 -0.03 8.34 9.12
C SER A 165 -0.04 7.24 10.16
N SER A 166 0.92 7.28 11.09
CA SER A 166 1.01 6.36 12.22
C SER A 166 0.30 6.88 13.47
N SER A 167 -0.07 8.16 13.47
CA SER A 167 -0.77 8.81 14.59
C SER A 167 -2.26 8.96 14.28
N GLY A 168 -3.11 8.89 15.30
CA GLY A 168 -4.55 9.18 15.19
C GLY A 168 -4.89 10.62 14.78
N GLU A 169 -3.93 11.38 14.30
CA GLU A 169 -4.05 12.76 13.78
C GLU A 169 -4.49 12.82 12.32
N THR A 170 -4.89 11.70 11.73
CA THR A 170 -5.37 11.62 10.33
C THR A 170 -6.49 12.61 10.02
N GLU A 171 -7.32 12.97 11.00
CA GLU A 171 -8.33 14.03 10.82
C GLU A 171 -7.72 15.43 10.63
N ALA A 172 -6.61 15.73 11.30
CA ALA A 172 -5.94 17.03 11.16
C ALA A 172 -5.22 17.13 9.82
N LEU A 173 -4.48 16.09 9.42
CA LEU A 173 -3.82 16.00 8.10
C LEU A 173 -4.83 16.02 6.93
N ALA A 174 -5.96 15.35 7.06
CA ALA A 174 -7.03 15.41 6.07
C ALA A 174 -7.64 16.82 5.94
N LYS A 175 -7.56 17.65 6.98
CA LYS A 175 -8.00 19.07 6.95
C LYS A 175 -6.96 20.01 6.32
N GLU A 176 -5.66 19.70 6.45
CA GLU A 176 -4.58 20.51 5.87
C GLU A 176 -4.38 20.28 4.36
N LEU A 177 -4.84 19.14 3.84
CA LEU A 177 -4.83 18.82 2.42
C LEU A 177 -6.04 19.37 1.64
N LYS A 178 -6.84 20.21 2.30
CA LYS A 178 -7.92 20.98 1.66
C LYS A 178 -7.31 22.20 0.92
#